data_cfa5249c39e3788d3c7d1e383fba6de8
#
_entry.id   cfa5249c39e3788d3c7d1e383fba6de8
#
_cell.length_a   1.000
_cell.length_b   1.000
_cell.length_c   1.000
_cell.angle_alpha   90.00
_cell.angle_beta   90.00
_cell.angle_gamma   90.00
#
_symmetry.space_group_name_H-M   'P 1'
#
loop_
_entity.id
_entity.type
_entity.pdbx_description
1 polymer ?
#
loop_
_entity_poly.entity_id
_entity_poly.type
_entity_poly.pdbx_seq_one_letter_code
_entity_poly.pdbx_strand_id
1 'polypeptide(L)'
;MNVINGKIDCKPIETGYDESRIEILNKRLAEMIDKKVIHGAAYCISHKGKVIAHGSIGRNNAAGIDTAMQPDTIFEIASVTKTFAATAIMQLVEDGYIRLNTKVGEILPQFAKKPFEDITLWHLLTHTSGLYPDGGCFPEAAPKSAWELVDAQAEKWDGKSDFDWISAGISGGLRRPVGAEWQYCSFGFAILGEVVTRVTGINVHDYIAEKILRPLKMSDSGFYPTAENAARCFYWNCEQKEFLEKVTSGEANGHYDEGTVWDNIPNTAGGLNSTVYDLVRYGNAFIYGGRFEDARILGRKSVEKMSTVQLSGVPDHCWTANEPNRLYGVGFDMRQGPAYSYSEGTIMHEGSGACSLDIDLKEELCAAWFVPFDEGANGWSAEPLYNVQNIIWSGLI
;
A
#
# COMPACT_ATOMS: atom_id res chain seq x y z
N MET A 1 29.36 -2.74 -4.47
CA MET A 1 28.48 -1.57 -4.59
C MET A 1 28.44 -0.89 -3.22
N ASN A 2 28.42 0.45 -3.14
CA ASN A 2 28.43 1.14 -1.85
C ASN A 2 27.02 1.40 -1.37
N VAL A 3 26.77 1.15 -0.08
CA VAL A 3 25.51 1.52 0.60
C VAL A 3 25.59 3.00 0.99
N ILE A 4 24.53 3.74 0.73
CA ILE A 4 24.34 5.10 1.22
C ILE A 4 23.51 5.00 2.49
N ASN A 5 24.06 5.45 3.61
CA ASN A 5 23.38 5.39 4.90
C ASN A 5 22.45 6.60 5.07
N GLY A 6 21.26 6.34 5.56
CA GLY A 6 20.30 7.34 5.96
C GLY A 6 20.35 7.63 7.47
N LYS A 7 19.23 8.12 7.99
CA LYS A 7 19.09 8.56 9.37
C LYS A 7 18.80 7.36 10.30
N ILE A 8 19.59 7.20 11.36
CA ILE A 8 19.37 6.21 12.43
C ILE A 8 19.26 6.89 13.78
N ASP A 9 18.53 6.29 14.72
CA ASP A 9 18.34 6.81 16.08
C ASP A 9 19.36 6.23 17.06
N CYS A 10 19.75 4.97 16.88
CA CYS A 10 20.70 4.27 17.74
C CYS A 10 21.34 3.08 17.00
N LYS A 11 22.34 2.45 17.62
CA LYS A 11 22.93 1.22 17.08
C LYS A 11 21.96 0.04 17.27
N PRO A 12 21.91 -0.92 16.34
CA PRO A 12 21.00 -2.07 16.41
C PRO A 12 21.08 -2.83 17.74
N ILE A 13 22.28 -3.07 18.23
CA ILE A 13 22.51 -3.82 19.48
C ILE A 13 21.88 -3.15 20.72
N GLU A 14 21.70 -1.83 20.71
CA GLU A 14 21.08 -1.10 21.82
C GLU A 14 19.60 -1.44 22.01
N THR A 15 18.95 -1.98 20.97
CA THR A 15 17.58 -2.44 21.03
C THR A 15 17.47 -3.96 21.18
N GLY A 16 18.57 -4.71 21.13
CA GLY A 16 18.58 -6.17 21.08
C GLY A 16 18.44 -6.73 19.68
N TYR A 17 19.14 -6.11 18.71
CA TYR A 17 19.15 -6.54 17.32
C TYR A 17 20.58 -6.77 16.84
N ASP A 18 20.82 -7.91 16.17
CA ASP A 18 22.12 -8.28 15.62
C ASP A 18 22.46 -7.48 14.35
N GLU A 19 23.40 -6.54 14.46
CA GLU A 19 23.82 -5.66 13.37
C GLU A 19 24.44 -6.42 12.20
N SER A 20 25.00 -7.62 12.40
CA SER A 20 25.55 -8.44 11.31
C SER A 20 24.49 -8.80 10.26
N ARG A 21 23.20 -8.80 10.64
CA ARG A 21 22.11 -9.09 9.70
C ARG A 21 21.88 -7.96 8.72
N ILE A 22 22.18 -6.73 9.10
CA ILE A 22 22.14 -5.57 8.19
C ILE A 22 23.28 -5.67 7.15
N GLU A 23 24.45 -6.16 7.54
CA GLU A 23 25.54 -6.42 6.60
C GLU A 23 25.16 -7.51 5.59
N ILE A 24 24.50 -8.58 6.06
CA ILE A 24 23.99 -9.66 5.20
C ILE A 24 22.91 -9.13 4.25
N LEU A 25 21.98 -8.29 4.75
CA LEU A 25 20.97 -7.63 3.94
C LEU A 25 21.63 -6.85 2.79
N ASN A 26 22.57 -5.97 3.12
CA ASN A 26 23.28 -5.15 2.15
C ASN A 26 24.03 -6.00 1.10
N LYS A 27 24.70 -7.06 1.53
CA LYS A 27 25.38 -8.00 0.64
C LYS A 27 24.37 -8.67 -0.31
N ARG A 28 23.23 -9.12 0.21
CA ARG A 28 22.23 -9.81 -0.60
C ARG A 28 21.57 -8.87 -1.62
N LEU A 29 21.27 -7.64 -1.22
CA LEU A 29 20.75 -6.61 -2.14
C LEU A 29 21.76 -6.31 -3.26
N ALA A 30 23.06 -6.17 -2.93
CA ALA A 30 24.11 -6.00 -3.95
C ALA A 30 24.16 -7.16 -4.94
N GLU A 31 24.07 -8.42 -4.45
CA GLU A 31 24.04 -9.61 -5.30
C GLU A 31 22.82 -9.63 -6.24
N MET A 32 21.66 -9.18 -5.79
CA MET A 32 20.44 -9.09 -6.62
C MET A 32 20.60 -8.03 -7.71
N ILE A 33 21.21 -6.89 -7.39
CA ILE A 33 21.51 -5.85 -8.39
C ILE A 33 22.52 -6.33 -9.43
N ASP A 34 23.60 -6.98 -8.99
CA ASP A 34 24.62 -7.53 -9.89
C ASP A 34 24.03 -8.61 -10.84
N LYS A 35 23.06 -9.38 -10.37
CA LYS A 35 22.30 -10.36 -11.16
C LYS A 35 21.16 -9.73 -11.98
N LYS A 36 20.96 -8.43 -11.93
CA LYS A 36 19.86 -7.71 -12.59
C LYS A 36 18.47 -8.22 -12.21
N VAL A 37 18.28 -8.63 -10.97
CA VAL A 37 16.97 -9.00 -10.42
C VAL A 37 16.21 -7.74 -9.98
N ILE A 38 16.94 -6.77 -9.41
CA ILE A 38 16.40 -5.46 -8.97
C ILE A 38 17.30 -4.34 -9.51
N HIS A 39 16.74 -3.15 -9.66
CA HIS A 39 17.49 -1.95 -10.10
C HIS A 39 18.27 -1.30 -8.96
N GLY A 40 17.72 -1.33 -7.78
CA GLY A 40 18.27 -0.76 -6.56
C GLY A 40 17.45 -1.20 -5.36
N ALA A 41 17.78 -0.69 -4.20
CA ALA A 41 17.01 -0.91 -2.98
C ALA A 41 17.09 0.29 -2.04
N ALA A 42 16.00 0.59 -1.35
CA ALA A 42 15.95 1.44 -0.17
C ALA A 42 15.24 0.67 0.95
N TYR A 43 15.71 0.81 2.18
CA TYR A 43 15.09 0.16 3.34
C TYR A 43 15.21 1.01 4.59
N CYS A 44 14.24 0.86 5.49
CA CYS A 44 14.26 1.41 6.84
C CYS A 44 13.74 0.36 7.81
N ILE A 45 14.42 0.16 8.91
CA ILE A 45 14.08 -0.82 9.95
C ILE A 45 14.05 -0.10 11.30
N SER A 46 12.93 -0.21 12.00
CA SER A 46 12.85 0.23 13.40
C SER A 46 12.57 -0.96 14.32
N HIS A 47 13.20 -0.94 15.49
CA HIS A 47 12.96 -1.89 16.56
C HIS A 47 12.76 -1.12 17.86
N LYS A 48 11.70 -1.46 18.59
CA LYS A 48 11.30 -0.73 19.81
C LYS A 48 11.19 0.79 19.60
N GLY A 49 10.59 1.19 18.47
CA GLY A 49 10.34 2.58 18.10
C GLY A 49 11.58 3.40 17.72
N LYS A 50 12.73 2.77 17.56
CA LYS A 50 13.99 3.41 17.15
C LYS A 50 14.39 2.92 15.76
N VAL A 51 14.72 3.83 14.87
CA VAL A 51 15.32 3.47 13.57
C VAL A 51 16.74 2.97 13.82
N ILE A 52 16.95 1.68 13.55
CA ILE A 52 18.22 0.97 13.77
C ILE A 52 19.00 0.75 12.49
N ALA A 53 18.34 0.81 11.33
CA ALA A 53 18.97 0.74 10.03
C ALA A 53 18.12 1.52 9.01
N HIS A 54 18.81 2.30 8.18
CA HIS A 54 18.23 3.08 7.09
C HIS A 54 19.28 3.21 6.01
N GLY A 55 19.02 2.70 4.82
CA GLY A 55 20.03 2.70 3.76
C GLY A 55 19.44 2.51 2.37
N SER A 56 20.29 2.75 1.38
CA SER A 56 19.99 2.53 -0.02
C SER A 56 21.21 2.05 -0.80
N ILE A 57 20.97 1.37 -1.91
CA ILE A 57 21.99 0.83 -2.81
C ILE A 57 21.44 0.74 -4.24
N GLY A 58 22.30 0.91 -5.25
CA GLY A 58 21.91 0.77 -6.66
C GLY A 58 21.33 2.04 -7.27
N ARG A 59 20.48 1.89 -8.29
CA ARG A 59 19.96 3.00 -9.10
C ARG A 59 18.59 3.47 -8.67
N ASN A 60 18.35 4.78 -8.78
CA ASN A 60 17.07 5.43 -8.49
C ASN A 60 16.10 5.39 -9.67
N ASN A 61 16.24 4.46 -10.60
CA ASN A 61 15.35 4.33 -11.75
C ASN A 61 15.49 2.99 -12.46
N ALA A 62 14.48 2.64 -13.22
CA ALA A 62 14.46 1.51 -14.15
C ALA A 62 14.88 1.92 -15.58
N ALA A 63 14.95 3.20 -15.90
CA ALA A 63 15.30 3.71 -17.23
C ALA A 63 16.78 3.54 -17.63
N GLY A 64 17.63 2.99 -16.75
CA GLY A 64 19.03 2.72 -17.03
C GLY A 64 19.96 3.93 -16.88
N ILE A 65 19.48 5.03 -16.32
CA ILE A 65 20.26 6.25 -16.08
C ILE A 65 21.12 6.05 -14.82
N ASP A 66 22.38 6.46 -14.87
CA ASP A 66 23.31 6.32 -13.74
C ASP A 66 23.05 7.40 -12.66
N THR A 67 22.01 7.15 -11.85
CA THR A 67 21.60 7.98 -10.72
C THR A 67 21.46 7.08 -9.50
N ALA A 68 22.21 7.36 -8.44
CA ALA A 68 22.19 6.53 -7.23
C ALA A 68 20.89 6.70 -6.45
N MET A 69 20.31 5.57 -6.02
CA MET A 69 19.19 5.56 -5.08
C MET A 69 19.61 6.14 -3.74
N GLN A 70 18.81 7.06 -3.21
CA GLN A 70 19.05 7.68 -1.92
C GLN A 70 18.16 7.04 -0.83
N PRO A 71 18.54 7.10 0.45
CA PRO A 71 17.71 6.60 1.54
C PRO A 71 16.35 7.32 1.64
N ASP A 72 16.28 8.56 1.17
CA ASP A 72 15.08 9.39 1.11
C ASP A 72 14.42 9.42 -0.28
N THR A 73 14.72 8.43 -1.12
CA THR A 73 14.02 8.23 -2.39
C THR A 73 12.52 8.08 -2.14
N ILE A 74 11.74 8.86 -2.87
CA ILE A 74 10.28 8.80 -2.87
C ILE A 74 9.83 7.85 -3.97
N PHE A 75 8.88 7.00 -3.67
CA PHE A 75 8.32 6.05 -4.63
C PHE A 75 6.82 5.87 -4.41
N GLU A 76 6.11 5.53 -5.46
CA GLU A 76 4.73 5.11 -5.36
C GLU A 76 4.66 3.79 -4.59
N ILE A 77 3.99 3.83 -3.43
CA ILE A 77 3.92 2.65 -2.55
C ILE A 77 2.86 1.66 -2.99
N ALA A 78 2.22 1.93 -4.12
CA ALA A 78 1.19 1.09 -4.71
C ALA A 78 0.19 0.60 -3.64
N SER A 79 -0.07 -0.69 -3.57
CA SER A 79 -1.11 -1.25 -2.69
C SER A 79 -0.90 -1.06 -1.19
N VAL A 80 0.29 -0.67 -0.73
CA VAL A 80 0.47 -0.25 0.68
C VAL A 80 -0.44 0.94 1.01
N THR A 81 -0.81 1.76 0.02
CA THR A 81 -1.81 2.85 0.13
C THR A 81 -3.13 2.38 0.76
N LYS A 82 -3.54 1.13 0.52
CA LYS A 82 -4.78 0.57 1.07
C LYS A 82 -4.84 0.62 2.59
N THR A 83 -3.68 0.48 3.26
CA THR A 83 -3.61 0.55 4.71
C THR A 83 -3.97 1.94 5.24
N PHE A 84 -3.62 2.99 4.50
CA PHE A 84 -3.98 4.38 4.82
C PHE A 84 -5.48 4.64 4.62
N ALA A 85 -6.06 4.11 3.54
CA ALA A 85 -7.51 4.16 3.32
C ALA A 85 -8.27 3.42 4.45
N ALA A 86 -7.80 2.23 4.84
CA ALA A 86 -8.38 1.48 5.95
C ALA A 86 -8.27 2.26 7.28
N THR A 87 -7.14 2.92 7.53
CA THR A 87 -6.95 3.78 8.71
C THR A 87 -7.94 4.95 8.70
N ALA A 88 -8.15 5.61 7.55
CA ALA A 88 -9.13 6.69 7.42
C ALA A 88 -10.57 6.21 7.73
N ILE A 89 -10.97 5.06 7.21
CA ILE A 89 -12.26 4.44 7.54
C ILE A 89 -12.36 4.13 9.05
N MET A 90 -11.30 3.61 9.66
CA MET A 90 -11.30 3.32 11.10
C MET A 90 -11.36 4.58 11.96
N GLN A 91 -10.80 5.71 11.52
CA GLN A 91 -10.99 7.01 12.17
C GLN A 91 -12.46 7.43 12.16
N LEU A 92 -13.16 7.27 11.03
CA LEU A 92 -14.60 7.57 10.94
C LEU A 92 -15.43 6.62 11.81
N VAL A 93 -14.98 5.37 12.00
CA VAL A 93 -15.62 4.44 12.95
C VAL A 93 -15.42 4.91 14.39
N GLU A 94 -14.19 5.36 14.77
CA GLU A 94 -13.91 5.92 16.10
C GLU A 94 -14.72 7.16 16.40
N ASP A 95 -14.89 8.03 15.40
CA ASP A 95 -15.64 9.28 15.52
C ASP A 95 -17.18 9.05 15.48
N GLY A 96 -17.62 7.81 15.29
CA GLY A 96 -19.03 7.41 15.32
C GLY A 96 -19.84 7.78 14.07
N TYR A 97 -19.20 8.18 12.98
CA TYR A 97 -19.89 8.50 11.73
C TYR A 97 -20.42 7.26 11.02
N ILE A 98 -19.65 6.15 11.07
CA ILE A 98 -19.96 4.89 10.39
C ILE A 98 -19.61 3.70 11.28
N ARG A 99 -19.97 2.49 10.85
CA ARG A 99 -19.58 1.21 11.43
C ARG A 99 -19.03 0.31 10.34
N LEU A 100 -18.21 -0.67 10.69
CA LEU A 100 -17.68 -1.62 9.71
C LEU A 100 -18.79 -2.39 8.99
N ASN A 101 -19.92 -2.65 9.65
CA ASN A 101 -21.09 -3.28 9.06
C ASN A 101 -22.10 -2.30 8.42
N THR A 102 -21.77 -1.01 8.32
CA THR A 102 -22.56 -0.04 7.53
C THR A 102 -22.60 -0.53 6.08
N LYS A 103 -23.79 -0.61 5.51
CA LYS A 103 -23.96 -0.96 4.10
C LYS A 103 -23.45 0.17 3.21
N VAL A 104 -22.69 -0.19 2.18
CA VAL A 104 -22.16 0.81 1.23
C VAL A 104 -23.29 1.63 0.60
N GLY A 105 -24.44 0.98 0.33
CA GLY A 105 -25.63 1.62 -0.22
C GLY A 105 -26.29 2.66 0.67
N GLU A 106 -25.99 2.74 1.98
CA GLU A 106 -26.44 3.81 2.87
C GLU A 106 -25.72 5.14 2.58
N ILE A 107 -24.53 5.08 1.96
CA ILE A 107 -23.67 6.24 1.66
C ILE A 107 -23.60 6.51 0.16
N LEU A 108 -23.47 5.46 -0.65
CA LEU A 108 -23.33 5.49 -2.10
C LEU A 108 -24.55 4.82 -2.76
N PRO A 109 -25.50 5.60 -3.32
CA PRO A 109 -26.76 5.09 -3.84
C PRO A 109 -26.64 3.99 -4.90
N GLN A 110 -25.50 3.93 -5.63
CA GLN A 110 -25.22 2.93 -6.64
C GLN A 110 -25.25 1.51 -6.05
N PHE A 111 -24.95 1.36 -4.75
CA PHE A 111 -24.95 0.09 -4.02
C PHE A 111 -26.29 -0.22 -3.32
N ALA A 112 -27.29 0.68 -3.34
CA ALA A 112 -28.54 0.49 -2.64
C ALA A 112 -29.53 -0.48 -3.33
N LYS A 113 -29.09 -1.19 -4.36
CA LYS A 113 -29.91 -2.09 -5.20
C LYS A 113 -29.24 -3.45 -5.37
N LYS A 114 -30.07 -4.46 -5.73
CA LYS A 114 -29.55 -5.79 -6.09
C LYS A 114 -28.57 -5.72 -7.27
N PRO A 115 -27.51 -6.52 -7.22
CA PRO A 115 -27.15 -7.50 -6.19
C PRO A 115 -26.22 -6.95 -5.08
N PHE A 116 -26.06 -5.63 -4.95
CA PHE A 116 -25.01 -4.97 -4.15
C PHE A 116 -25.47 -4.57 -2.74
N GLU A 117 -26.77 -4.64 -2.44
CA GLU A 117 -27.38 -4.09 -1.22
C GLU A 117 -26.85 -4.70 0.09
N ASP A 118 -26.17 -5.83 0.03
CA ASP A 118 -25.59 -6.49 1.20
C ASP A 118 -24.09 -6.25 1.38
N ILE A 119 -23.44 -5.49 0.47
CA ILE A 119 -22.06 -5.12 0.61
C ILE A 119 -21.91 -4.11 1.73
N THR A 120 -21.05 -4.40 2.71
CA THR A 120 -20.70 -3.50 3.82
C THR A 120 -19.27 -2.96 3.64
N LEU A 121 -18.90 -1.93 4.41
CA LEU A 121 -17.53 -1.42 4.45
C LEU A 121 -16.54 -2.51 4.87
N TRP A 122 -16.93 -3.41 5.76
CA TRP A 122 -16.12 -4.57 6.15
C TRP A 122 -15.80 -5.48 4.96
N HIS A 123 -16.78 -5.75 4.08
CA HIS A 123 -16.56 -6.57 2.89
C HIS A 123 -15.56 -5.93 1.90
N LEU A 124 -15.58 -4.60 1.76
CA LEU A 124 -14.59 -3.89 0.94
C LEU A 124 -13.19 -3.95 1.58
N LEU A 125 -13.10 -3.67 2.89
CA LEU A 125 -11.85 -3.67 3.66
C LEU A 125 -11.18 -5.05 3.77
N THR A 126 -11.96 -6.13 3.59
CA THR A 126 -11.46 -7.51 3.69
C THR A 126 -11.42 -8.23 2.34
N HIS A 127 -11.64 -7.53 1.23
CA HIS A 127 -11.68 -8.12 -0.11
C HIS A 127 -12.68 -9.26 -0.29
N THR A 128 -13.84 -9.17 0.39
CA THR A 128 -14.91 -10.20 0.32
C THR A 128 -16.22 -9.66 -0.25
N SER A 129 -16.18 -8.53 -0.94
CA SER A 129 -17.38 -7.88 -1.50
C SER A 129 -18.05 -8.65 -2.64
N GLY A 130 -17.34 -9.58 -3.27
CA GLY A 130 -17.81 -10.29 -4.45
C GLY A 130 -17.76 -9.47 -5.75
N LEU A 131 -17.30 -8.21 -5.70
CA LEU A 131 -17.04 -7.39 -6.90
C LEU A 131 -15.95 -8.04 -7.77
N TYR A 132 -15.88 -7.64 -9.03
CA TYR A 132 -14.79 -8.09 -9.91
C TYR A 132 -13.44 -7.67 -9.35
N PRO A 133 -12.49 -8.64 -9.16
CA PRO A 133 -11.17 -8.38 -8.58
C PRO A 133 -10.25 -7.67 -9.56
N ASP A 134 -9.01 -7.44 -9.15
CA ASP A 134 -7.97 -6.90 -10.03
C ASP A 134 -7.64 -7.89 -11.15
N GLY A 135 -7.23 -7.35 -12.30
CA GLY A 135 -6.83 -8.14 -13.45
C GLY A 135 -5.70 -9.11 -13.10
N GLY A 136 -5.79 -10.34 -13.60
CA GLY A 136 -4.80 -11.39 -13.33
C GLY A 136 -5.05 -12.21 -12.06
N CYS A 137 -5.96 -11.80 -11.16
CA CYS A 137 -6.32 -12.62 -9.99
C CYS A 137 -6.84 -14.00 -10.41
N PHE A 138 -7.59 -14.05 -11.50
CA PHE A 138 -8.17 -15.30 -12.02
C PHE A 138 -7.94 -15.39 -13.53
N PRO A 139 -7.65 -16.59 -14.06
CA PRO A 139 -7.44 -16.82 -15.50
C PRO A 139 -8.76 -16.95 -16.28
N GLU A 140 -9.78 -16.22 -15.92
CA GLU A 140 -11.13 -16.32 -16.51
C GLU A 140 -11.31 -15.36 -17.69
N ALA A 141 -12.40 -15.56 -18.45
CA ALA A 141 -12.78 -14.67 -19.54
C ALA A 141 -13.21 -13.29 -19.03
N ALA A 142 -13.16 -12.29 -19.92
CA ALA A 142 -13.57 -10.91 -19.63
C ALA A 142 -15.05 -10.82 -19.12
N PRO A 143 -15.37 -9.82 -18.25
CA PRO A 143 -14.46 -8.80 -17.75
C PRO A 143 -13.51 -9.38 -16.70
N LYS A 144 -12.22 -9.01 -16.78
CA LYS A 144 -11.20 -9.51 -15.87
C LYS A 144 -11.12 -8.70 -14.58
N SER A 145 -11.58 -7.45 -14.60
CA SER A 145 -11.59 -6.57 -13.45
C SER A 145 -12.70 -5.52 -13.50
N ALA A 146 -13.01 -4.91 -12.35
CA ALA A 146 -13.88 -3.75 -12.31
C ALA A 146 -13.30 -2.55 -13.07
N TRP A 147 -11.97 -2.42 -13.12
CA TRP A 147 -11.29 -1.37 -13.87
C TRP A 147 -11.48 -1.50 -15.39
N GLU A 148 -11.46 -2.71 -15.94
CA GLU A 148 -11.79 -2.90 -17.37
C GLU A 148 -13.22 -2.43 -17.70
N LEU A 149 -14.15 -2.54 -16.74
CA LEU A 149 -15.51 -2.01 -16.94
C LEU A 149 -15.54 -0.48 -16.90
N VAL A 150 -14.71 0.13 -16.04
CA VAL A 150 -14.52 1.61 -16.02
C VAL A 150 -13.93 2.06 -17.34
N ASP A 151 -12.83 1.45 -17.82
CA ASP A 151 -12.17 1.78 -19.08
C ASP A 151 -13.15 1.72 -20.28
N ALA A 152 -13.90 0.63 -20.38
CA ALA A 152 -14.86 0.43 -21.46
C ALA A 152 -16.00 1.47 -21.50
N GLN A 153 -16.30 2.10 -20.35
CA GLN A 153 -17.24 3.23 -20.29
C GLN A 153 -16.54 4.57 -20.53
N ALA A 154 -15.31 4.71 -20.01
CA ALA A 154 -14.48 5.89 -20.18
C ALA A 154 -14.19 6.19 -21.66
N GLU A 155 -13.94 5.14 -22.48
CA GLU A 155 -13.76 5.27 -23.93
C GLU A 155 -14.97 5.92 -24.66
N LYS A 156 -16.16 5.86 -24.06
CA LYS A 156 -17.42 6.40 -24.61
C LYS A 156 -17.79 7.74 -24.00
N TRP A 157 -17.02 8.22 -23.04
CA TRP A 157 -17.28 9.46 -22.34
C TRP A 157 -17.06 10.68 -23.24
N ASP A 158 -17.96 11.63 -23.18
CA ASP A 158 -17.94 12.83 -24.04
C ASP A 158 -17.03 13.96 -23.53
N GLY A 159 -16.39 13.77 -22.38
CA GLY A 159 -15.52 14.77 -21.73
C GLY A 159 -16.26 15.96 -21.14
N LYS A 160 -17.59 15.94 -21.03
CA LYS A 160 -18.41 17.10 -20.61
C LYS A 160 -19.33 16.85 -19.45
N SER A 161 -19.80 15.59 -19.29
CA SER A 161 -20.66 15.18 -18.18
C SER A 161 -19.84 14.60 -17.04
N ASP A 162 -20.39 14.61 -15.81
CA ASP A 162 -19.79 13.89 -14.71
C ASP A 162 -19.75 12.40 -15.04
N PHE A 163 -18.58 11.79 -14.93
CA PHE A 163 -18.39 10.38 -15.18
C PHE A 163 -18.69 9.57 -13.91
N ASP A 164 -19.78 8.79 -13.92
CA ASP A 164 -20.12 7.89 -12.81
C ASP A 164 -19.29 6.59 -12.88
N TRP A 165 -18.03 6.71 -12.45
CA TRP A 165 -17.08 5.61 -12.43
C TRP A 165 -17.52 4.45 -11.53
N ILE A 166 -18.30 4.71 -10.48
CA ILE A 166 -18.83 3.67 -9.57
C ILE A 166 -19.82 2.80 -10.33
N SER A 167 -20.82 3.40 -10.98
CA SER A 167 -21.80 2.65 -11.80
C SER A 167 -21.12 1.92 -12.95
N ALA A 168 -20.09 2.50 -13.56
CA ALA A 168 -19.29 1.84 -14.59
C ALA A 168 -18.61 0.57 -14.05
N GLY A 169 -17.87 0.67 -12.94
CA GLY A 169 -17.12 -0.46 -12.37
C GLY A 169 -17.99 -1.59 -11.83
N ILE A 170 -19.21 -1.29 -11.35
CA ILE A 170 -20.15 -2.33 -10.89
C ILE A 170 -21.10 -2.84 -11.99
N SER A 171 -20.99 -2.35 -13.22
CA SER A 171 -21.91 -2.73 -14.32
C SER A 171 -21.89 -4.22 -14.66
N GLY A 172 -20.83 -4.93 -14.34
CA GLY A 172 -20.71 -6.38 -14.50
C GLY A 172 -21.44 -7.22 -13.43
N GLY A 173 -22.01 -6.59 -12.41
CA GLY A 173 -22.63 -7.29 -11.27
C GLY A 173 -21.60 -7.82 -10.28
N LEU A 174 -21.91 -8.93 -9.63
CA LEU A 174 -21.00 -9.64 -8.72
C LEU A 174 -20.39 -10.86 -9.41
N ARG A 175 -19.09 -11.05 -9.25
CA ARG A 175 -18.39 -12.27 -9.68
C ARG A 175 -18.71 -13.45 -8.75
N ARG A 176 -18.85 -13.19 -7.46
CA ARG A 176 -19.19 -14.19 -6.43
C ARG A 176 -20.21 -13.60 -5.44
N PRO A 177 -20.93 -14.42 -4.71
CA PRO A 177 -21.77 -13.93 -3.61
C PRO A 177 -20.93 -13.19 -2.58
N VAL A 178 -21.51 -12.15 -1.96
CA VAL A 178 -20.87 -11.37 -0.91
C VAL A 178 -20.42 -12.28 0.25
N GLY A 179 -19.18 -12.16 0.67
CA GLY A 179 -18.59 -12.93 1.76
C GLY A 179 -18.13 -14.35 1.42
N ALA A 180 -18.35 -14.83 0.19
CA ALA A 180 -18.12 -16.24 -0.16
C ALA A 180 -16.64 -16.58 -0.43
N GLU A 181 -15.86 -15.63 -0.92
CA GLU A 181 -14.48 -15.85 -1.37
C GLU A 181 -13.67 -14.56 -1.18
N TRP A 182 -12.39 -14.69 -0.83
CA TRP A 182 -11.47 -13.58 -0.86
C TRP A 182 -11.06 -13.28 -2.31
N GLN A 183 -11.26 -12.04 -2.75
CA GLN A 183 -11.01 -11.60 -4.11
C GLN A 183 -10.35 -10.23 -4.06
N TYR A 184 -9.04 -10.17 -4.29
CA TYR A 184 -8.30 -8.93 -4.23
C TYR A 184 -8.87 -7.88 -5.19
N CYS A 185 -9.39 -6.79 -4.66
CA CYS A 185 -10.16 -5.80 -5.40
C CYS A 185 -9.75 -4.37 -5.04
N SER A 186 -8.89 -3.77 -5.86
CA SER A 186 -8.45 -2.37 -5.69
C SER A 186 -9.61 -1.40 -5.91
N PHE A 187 -10.56 -1.72 -6.79
CA PHE A 187 -11.76 -0.91 -6.99
C PHE A 187 -12.55 -0.71 -5.69
N GLY A 188 -12.61 -1.74 -4.84
CA GLY A 188 -13.23 -1.63 -3.52
C GLY A 188 -12.56 -0.59 -2.62
N PHE A 189 -11.26 -0.41 -2.74
CA PHE A 189 -10.52 0.60 -1.97
C PHE A 189 -10.69 2.02 -2.54
N ALA A 190 -10.88 2.19 -3.84
CA ALA A 190 -11.31 3.47 -4.40
C ALA A 190 -12.71 3.87 -3.89
N ILE A 191 -13.64 2.90 -3.79
CA ILE A 191 -14.96 3.10 -3.17
C ILE A 191 -14.83 3.53 -1.71
N LEU A 192 -13.92 2.93 -0.92
CA LEU A 192 -13.66 3.36 0.45
C LEU A 192 -13.16 4.81 0.52
N GLY A 193 -12.33 5.23 -0.44
CA GLY A 193 -11.93 6.64 -0.58
C GLY A 193 -13.10 7.57 -0.83
N GLU A 194 -14.01 7.20 -1.72
CA GLU A 194 -15.24 7.97 -1.98
C GLU A 194 -16.14 8.01 -0.74
N VAL A 195 -16.23 6.91 0.03
CA VAL A 195 -16.96 6.89 1.31
C VAL A 195 -16.40 7.93 2.28
N VAL A 196 -15.07 8.03 2.42
CA VAL A 196 -14.45 9.05 3.27
C VAL A 196 -14.85 10.44 2.80
N THR A 197 -14.76 10.72 1.50
CA THR A 197 -15.13 12.02 0.93
C THR A 197 -16.60 12.34 1.19
N ARG A 198 -17.51 11.39 0.97
CA ARG A 198 -18.97 11.61 1.17
C ARG A 198 -19.36 11.82 2.61
N VAL A 199 -18.75 11.10 3.53
CA VAL A 199 -19.05 11.19 4.96
C VAL A 199 -18.51 12.48 5.57
N THR A 200 -17.33 12.92 5.14
CA THR A 200 -16.64 14.08 5.74
C THR A 200 -16.84 15.38 4.99
N GLY A 201 -17.17 15.34 3.71
CA GLY A 201 -17.15 16.50 2.82
C GLY A 201 -15.75 16.98 2.44
N ILE A 202 -14.69 16.23 2.83
CA ILE A 202 -13.28 16.53 2.56
C ILE A 202 -12.78 15.51 1.54
N ASN A 203 -12.06 15.95 0.51
CA ASN A 203 -11.40 15.04 -0.42
C ASN A 203 -10.53 14.04 0.37
N VAL A 204 -10.60 12.75 0.03
CA VAL A 204 -9.92 11.70 0.81
C VAL A 204 -8.40 11.86 0.81
N HIS A 205 -7.79 12.40 -0.24
CA HIS A 205 -6.35 12.65 -0.27
C HIS A 205 -5.96 13.72 0.76
N ASP A 206 -6.74 14.80 0.85
CA ASP A 206 -6.56 15.84 1.86
C ASP A 206 -6.84 15.29 3.27
N TYR A 207 -7.88 14.46 3.41
CA TYR A 207 -8.20 13.83 4.69
C TYR A 207 -7.02 12.97 5.19
N ILE A 208 -6.46 12.12 4.36
CA ILE A 208 -5.29 11.28 4.70
C ILE A 208 -4.10 12.17 5.03
N ALA A 209 -3.82 13.19 4.22
CA ALA A 209 -2.73 14.13 4.46
C ALA A 209 -2.86 14.81 5.82
N GLU A 210 -4.05 15.30 6.18
CA GLU A 210 -4.27 16.04 7.42
C GLU A 210 -4.39 15.16 8.67
N LYS A 211 -5.01 13.98 8.54
CA LYS A 211 -5.35 13.14 9.69
C LYS A 211 -4.34 12.02 9.95
N ILE A 212 -3.49 11.71 8.98
CA ILE A 212 -2.52 10.61 9.10
C ILE A 212 -1.09 11.12 8.84
N LEU A 213 -0.83 11.67 7.64
CA LEU A 213 0.55 11.99 7.23
C LEU A 213 1.14 13.14 8.08
N ARG A 214 0.43 14.25 8.19
CA ARG A 214 0.91 15.43 8.93
C ARG A 214 1.13 15.16 10.42
N PRO A 215 0.19 14.52 11.17
CA PRO A 215 0.41 14.16 12.57
C PRO A 215 1.65 13.28 12.77
N LEU A 216 1.86 12.30 11.87
CA LEU A 216 3.02 11.41 11.93
C LEU A 216 4.30 12.05 11.37
N LYS A 217 4.28 13.32 10.95
CA LYS A 217 5.43 14.03 10.35
C LYS A 217 6.00 13.29 9.13
N MET A 218 5.13 12.69 8.32
CA MET A 218 5.46 12.02 7.07
C MET A 218 5.55 13.07 5.95
N SER A 219 6.59 13.91 6.02
CA SER A 219 6.70 15.11 5.18
C SER A 219 7.00 14.81 3.70
N ASP A 220 7.52 13.63 3.42
CA ASP A 220 7.86 13.18 2.08
C ASP A 220 6.75 12.32 1.43
N SER A 221 5.59 12.23 2.10
CA SER A 221 4.47 11.41 1.67
C SER A 221 3.31 12.26 1.17
N GLY A 222 2.66 11.82 0.08
CA GLY A 222 1.50 12.48 -0.50
C GLY A 222 1.01 11.78 -1.77
N PHE A 223 -0.22 12.09 -2.21
CA PHE A 223 -0.77 11.49 -3.44
C PHE A 223 -0.15 12.07 -4.71
N TYR A 224 0.36 13.29 -4.63
CA TYR A 224 0.99 13.98 -5.76
C TYR A 224 2.37 14.50 -5.35
N PRO A 225 3.41 14.28 -6.16
CA PRO A 225 4.73 14.84 -5.86
C PRO A 225 4.68 16.37 -5.96
N THR A 226 5.22 17.04 -4.96
CA THR A 226 5.45 18.49 -5.01
C THR A 226 6.71 18.81 -5.82
N ALA A 227 6.90 20.07 -6.21
CA ALA A 227 8.12 20.49 -6.90
C ALA A 227 9.40 20.16 -6.11
N GLU A 228 9.35 20.21 -4.77
CA GLU A 228 10.47 19.84 -3.90
C GLU A 228 10.74 18.33 -3.91
N ASN A 229 9.68 17.52 -3.94
CA ASN A 229 9.74 16.07 -3.84
C ASN A 229 10.02 15.38 -5.18
N ALA A 230 9.56 15.94 -6.29
CA ALA A 230 9.63 15.31 -7.61
C ALA A 230 11.05 14.94 -8.04
N ALA A 231 12.05 15.76 -7.70
CA ALA A 231 13.46 15.47 -8.00
C ALA A 231 14.02 14.23 -7.27
N ARG A 232 13.38 13.77 -6.19
CA ARG A 232 13.76 12.59 -5.39
C ARG A 232 12.95 11.36 -5.73
N CYS A 233 11.95 11.48 -6.63
CA CYS A 233 11.10 10.36 -6.98
C CYS A 233 11.84 9.31 -7.81
N PHE A 234 11.55 8.04 -7.53
CA PHE A 234 11.90 6.93 -8.41
C PHE A 234 11.06 7.02 -9.69
N TYR A 235 11.63 6.64 -10.83
CA TYR A 235 10.91 6.58 -12.09
C TYR A 235 11.22 5.29 -12.87
N TRP A 236 10.17 4.73 -13.49
CA TRP A 236 10.25 3.48 -14.24
C TRP A 236 10.73 3.66 -15.69
N ASN A 237 10.43 4.82 -16.30
CA ASN A 237 10.75 5.09 -17.69
C ASN A 237 11.06 6.58 -17.93
N CYS A 238 11.46 6.92 -19.13
CA CYS A 238 11.82 8.29 -19.51
C CYS A 238 10.63 9.24 -19.52
N GLU A 239 9.42 8.77 -19.84
CA GLU A 239 8.20 9.59 -19.85
C GLU A 239 7.86 10.06 -18.44
N GLN A 240 7.91 9.15 -17.47
CA GLN A 240 7.72 9.51 -16.07
C GLN A 240 8.80 10.47 -15.56
N LYS A 241 10.05 10.28 -16.01
CA LYS A 241 11.15 11.21 -15.69
C LYS A 241 10.85 12.62 -16.22
N GLU A 242 10.43 12.74 -17.48
CA GLU A 242 10.09 14.04 -18.10
C GLU A 242 8.92 14.71 -17.37
N PHE A 243 7.92 13.95 -16.95
CA PHE A 243 6.83 14.47 -16.13
C PHE A 243 7.35 15.01 -14.78
N LEU A 244 8.17 14.26 -14.06
CA LEU A 244 8.77 14.69 -12.78
C LEU A 244 9.66 15.93 -12.94
N GLU A 245 10.37 16.08 -14.07
CA GLU A 245 11.14 17.29 -14.40
C GLU A 245 10.23 18.51 -14.57
N LYS A 246 9.08 18.35 -15.24
CA LYS A 246 8.07 19.41 -15.34
C LYS A 246 7.46 19.79 -13.99
N VAL A 247 7.24 18.82 -13.11
CA VAL A 247 6.79 19.10 -11.75
C VAL A 247 7.86 19.87 -10.98
N THR A 248 9.12 19.46 -11.08
CA THR A 248 10.26 20.12 -10.41
C THR A 248 10.44 21.55 -10.88
N SER A 249 10.24 21.84 -12.20
CA SER A 249 10.29 23.19 -12.77
C SER A 249 9.06 24.06 -12.47
N GLY A 250 7.98 23.46 -11.97
CA GLY A 250 6.70 24.12 -11.74
C GLY A 250 5.84 24.26 -13.00
N GLU A 251 6.18 23.56 -14.09
CA GLU A 251 5.38 23.49 -15.31
C GLU A 251 4.18 22.54 -15.19
N ALA A 252 4.22 21.59 -14.23
CA ALA A 252 3.14 20.70 -13.89
C ALA A 252 2.90 20.68 -12.38
N ASN A 253 1.67 20.36 -11.96
CA ASN A 253 1.25 20.35 -10.56
C ASN A 253 1.44 18.99 -9.84
N GLY A 254 2.04 18.01 -10.50
CA GLY A 254 2.22 16.66 -9.96
C GLY A 254 1.01 15.73 -10.15
N HIS A 255 -0.10 16.23 -10.68
CA HIS A 255 -1.31 15.46 -10.92
C HIS A 255 -1.30 14.84 -12.32
N TYR A 256 -0.88 13.58 -12.43
CA TYR A 256 -0.68 12.89 -13.70
C TYR A 256 -1.99 12.74 -14.49
N ASP A 257 -3.11 12.50 -13.81
CA ASP A 257 -4.41 12.22 -14.40
C ASP A 257 -5.30 13.47 -14.59
N GLU A 258 -4.76 14.69 -14.37
CA GLU A 258 -5.53 15.92 -14.45
C GLU A 258 -6.28 16.05 -15.78
N GLY A 259 -7.59 16.29 -15.69
CA GLY A 259 -8.47 16.45 -16.84
C GLY A 259 -8.89 15.15 -17.53
N THR A 260 -8.52 13.99 -17.02
CA THR A 260 -9.00 12.67 -17.48
C THR A 260 -10.16 12.17 -16.64
N VAL A 261 -10.76 11.03 -17.02
CA VAL A 261 -11.78 10.36 -16.19
C VAL A 261 -11.24 9.91 -14.84
N TRP A 262 -9.93 9.71 -14.73
CA TRP A 262 -9.23 9.24 -13.54
C TRP A 262 -9.03 10.33 -12.49
N ASP A 263 -9.10 11.61 -12.90
CA ASP A 263 -8.92 12.78 -12.03
C ASP A 263 -9.83 12.77 -10.80
N ASN A 264 -11.07 12.31 -10.98
CA ASN A 264 -12.08 12.28 -9.91
C ASN A 264 -12.20 10.93 -9.19
N ILE A 265 -11.37 9.95 -9.54
CA ILE A 265 -11.38 8.64 -8.91
C ILE A 265 -10.38 8.63 -7.73
N PRO A 266 -10.84 8.34 -6.51
CA PRO A 266 -9.93 8.26 -5.36
C PRO A 266 -8.81 7.24 -5.58
N ASN A 267 -7.56 7.69 -5.63
CA ASN A 267 -6.41 6.80 -5.83
C ASN A 267 -5.95 6.12 -4.51
N THR A 268 -6.92 5.79 -3.66
CA THR A 268 -6.70 5.17 -2.34
C THR A 268 -6.38 3.68 -2.38
N ALA A 269 -6.38 3.10 -3.57
CA ALA A 269 -5.94 1.73 -3.78
C ALA A 269 -4.43 1.60 -4.06
N GLY A 270 -3.76 2.69 -4.51
CA GLY A 270 -2.39 2.56 -4.97
C GLY A 270 -1.55 3.84 -5.08
N GLY A 271 -2.13 5.04 -5.11
CA GLY A 271 -1.47 6.25 -5.57
C GLY A 271 -0.71 7.08 -4.53
N LEU A 272 -0.52 6.58 -3.31
CA LEU A 272 0.29 7.32 -2.33
C LEU A 272 1.79 7.15 -2.66
N ASN A 273 2.51 8.26 -2.66
CA ASN A 273 3.96 8.31 -2.72
C ASN A 273 4.52 8.45 -1.31
N SER A 274 5.63 7.78 -1.00
CA SER A 274 6.26 7.83 0.32
C SER A 274 7.74 7.47 0.25
N THR A 275 8.44 7.60 1.38
CA THR A 275 9.77 7.04 1.62
C THR A 275 9.68 5.85 2.57
N VAL A 276 10.69 4.99 2.58
CA VAL A 276 10.79 3.89 3.56
C VAL A 276 10.85 4.41 5.01
N TYR A 277 11.40 5.60 5.22
CA TYR A 277 11.46 6.23 6.55
C TYR A 277 10.06 6.66 7.03
N ASP A 278 9.29 7.32 6.19
CA ASP A 278 7.92 7.75 6.52
C ASP A 278 7.01 6.54 6.76
N LEU A 279 7.14 5.48 5.95
CA LEU A 279 6.38 4.24 6.15
C LEU A 279 6.65 3.61 7.52
N VAL A 280 7.91 3.61 7.98
CA VAL A 280 8.26 3.11 9.32
C VAL A 280 7.64 3.96 10.44
N ARG A 281 7.50 5.27 10.27
CA ARG A 281 6.78 6.13 11.22
C ARG A 281 5.31 5.73 11.33
N TYR A 282 4.68 5.47 10.19
CA TYR A 282 3.30 4.96 10.15
C TYR A 282 3.20 3.58 10.83
N GLY A 283 4.10 2.65 10.52
CA GLY A 283 4.12 1.32 11.14
C GLY A 283 4.34 1.36 12.65
N ASN A 284 5.22 2.23 13.15
CA ASN A 284 5.43 2.43 14.58
C ASN A 284 4.16 2.92 15.29
N ALA A 285 3.30 3.70 14.63
CA ALA A 285 2.02 4.08 15.22
C ALA A 285 1.14 2.85 15.52
N PHE A 286 1.17 1.81 14.70
CA PHE A 286 0.47 0.55 14.99
C PHE A 286 1.11 -0.21 16.15
N ILE A 287 2.43 -0.33 16.20
CA ILE A 287 3.16 -0.96 17.31
C ILE A 287 2.74 -0.35 18.67
N TYR A 288 2.58 0.98 18.70
CA TYR A 288 2.21 1.70 19.93
C TYR A 288 0.71 2.01 20.01
N GLY A 289 -0.14 1.15 19.47
CA GLY A 289 -1.59 1.19 19.66
C GLY A 289 -2.26 2.43 19.10
N GLY A 290 -1.82 2.89 17.93
CA GLY A 290 -2.33 4.03 17.19
C GLY A 290 -1.65 5.36 17.52
N ARG A 291 -0.52 5.32 18.24
CA ARG A 291 0.26 6.48 18.66
C ARG A 291 1.73 6.33 18.31
N PHE A 292 2.35 7.43 17.92
CA PHE A 292 3.80 7.50 17.76
C PHE A 292 4.29 8.91 18.03
N GLU A 293 5.31 9.07 18.87
CA GLU A 293 5.73 10.36 19.42
C GLU A 293 4.52 11.12 20.02
N ASP A 294 4.27 12.36 19.58
CA ASP A 294 3.14 13.18 20.05
C ASP A 294 1.84 12.92 19.28
N ALA A 295 1.90 12.12 18.20
CA ALA A 295 0.76 11.87 17.36
C ALA A 295 -0.12 10.75 17.87
N ARG A 296 -1.43 10.87 17.61
CA ARG A 296 -2.41 9.80 17.68
C ARG A 296 -3.19 9.78 16.38
N ILE A 297 -3.14 8.67 15.66
CA ILE A 297 -3.93 8.46 14.44
C ILE A 297 -5.11 7.51 14.66
N LEU A 298 -5.02 6.63 15.66
CA LEU A 298 -6.05 5.66 16.03
C LEU A 298 -6.07 5.45 17.55
N GLY A 299 -7.11 4.82 18.04
CA GLY A 299 -7.16 4.24 19.38
C GLY A 299 -6.64 2.80 19.38
N ARG A 300 -6.16 2.35 20.53
CA ARG A 300 -5.61 0.99 20.71
C ARG A 300 -6.58 -0.11 20.24
N LYS A 301 -7.88 0.04 20.51
CA LYS A 301 -8.88 -0.98 20.12
C LYS A 301 -9.13 -1.04 18.61
N SER A 302 -8.95 0.07 17.89
CA SER A 302 -9.00 0.07 16.43
C SER A 302 -7.79 -0.62 15.83
N VAL A 303 -6.58 -0.37 16.37
CA VAL A 303 -5.37 -1.10 15.97
C VAL A 303 -5.53 -2.59 16.22
N GLU A 304 -6.00 -3.00 17.42
CA GLU A 304 -6.27 -4.39 17.75
C GLU A 304 -7.29 -5.02 16.78
N LYS A 305 -8.34 -4.29 16.40
CA LYS A 305 -9.32 -4.74 15.42
C LYS A 305 -8.69 -4.91 14.03
N MET A 306 -7.85 -3.97 13.60
CA MET A 306 -7.18 -4.03 12.29
C MET A 306 -6.15 -5.15 12.21
N SER A 307 -5.48 -5.47 13.30
CA SER A 307 -4.42 -6.48 13.38
C SER A 307 -4.88 -7.88 13.85
N THR A 308 -6.18 -8.10 13.91
CA THR A 308 -6.77 -9.41 14.21
C THR A 308 -7.36 -10.03 12.95
N VAL A 309 -7.20 -11.34 12.78
CA VAL A 309 -7.81 -12.08 11.66
C VAL A 309 -9.32 -11.85 11.63
N GLN A 310 -9.81 -11.35 10.51
CA GLN A 310 -11.22 -11.01 10.30
C GLN A 310 -12.01 -12.11 9.60
N LEU A 311 -11.33 -12.98 8.86
CA LEU A 311 -11.96 -13.99 8.03
C LEU A 311 -11.86 -15.38 8.69
N SER A 312 -12.89 -16.19 8.53
CA SER A 312 -12.93 -17.56 9.02
C SER A 312 -13.62 -18.45 7.99
N GLY A 313 -12.90 -19.44 7.48
CA GLY A 313 -13.42 -20.36 6.46
C GLY A 313 -13.64 -19.68 5.10
N VAL A 314 -13.01 -18.56 4.83
CA VAL A 314 -13.10 -17.86 3.53
C VAL A 314 -11.90 -18.28 2.66
N PRO A 315 -12.14 -18.96 1.53
CA PRO A 315 -11.06 -19.42 0.66
C PRO A 315 -10.47 -18.28 -0.16
N ASP A 316 -9.19 -18.44 -0.54
CA ASP A 316 -8.47 -17.58 -1.48
C ASP A 316 -7.94 -18.41 -2.64
N HIS A 317 -8.33 -18.04 -3.86
CA HIS A 317 -7.86 -18.63 -5.11
C HIS A 317 -7.22 -17.59 -6.05
N CYS A 318 -7.00 -16.36 -5.59
CA CYS A 318 -6.32 -15.33 -6.37
C CYS A 318 -4.90 -15.80 -6.73
N TRP A 319 -4.47 -15.50 -7.95
CA TRP A 319 -3.13 -15.81 -8.46
C TRP A 319 -2.73 -17.28 -8.27
N THR A 320 -3.69 -18.20 -8.47
CA THR A 320 -3.53 -19.64 -8.28
C THR A 320 -3.26 -20.08 -6.83
N ALA A 321 -3.51 -19.24 -5.86
CA ALA A 321 -3.51 -19.64 -4.45
C ALA A 321 -4.55 -20.75 -4.22
N ASN A 322 -4.27 -21.60 -3.26
CA ASN A 322 -5.18 -22.67 -2.85
C ASN A 322 -5.26 -22.67 -1.32
N GLU A 323 -5.63 -21.52 -0.78
CA GLU A 323 -5.75 -21.32 0.66
C GLU A 323 -7.22 -21.52 1.07
N PRO A 324 -7.53 -22.54 1.88
CA PRO A 324 -8.90 -22.80 2.31
C PRO A 324 -9.40 -21.79 3.33
N ASN A 325 -8.51 -21.05 3.97
CA ASN A 325 -8.82 -20.07 5.01
C ASN A 325 -7.84 -18.89 4.96
N ARG A 326 -8.24 -17.86 4.24
CA ARG A 326 -7.42 -16.64 4.08
C ARG A 326 -7.26 -15.90 5.41
N LEU A 327 -6.03 -15.62 5.79
CA LEU A 327 -5.73 -14.74 6.93
C LEU A 327 -5.66 -13.29 6.44
N TYR A 328 -6.57 -12.45 6.95
CA TYR A 328 -6.63 -11.04 6.57
C TYR A 328 -7.20 -10.21 7.72
N GLY A 329 -6.59 -9.05 7.98
CA GLY A 329 -7.05 -8.06 8.95
C GLY A 329 -8.04 -7.08 8.34
N VAL A 330 -8.17 -5.88 8.92
CA VAL A 330 -8.92 -4.78 8.33
C VAL A 330 -7.95 -3.93 7.49
N GLY A 331 -7.93 -4.17 6.17
CA GLY A 331 -7.04 -3.48 5.25
C GLY A 331 -5.57 -3.91 5.29
N PHE A 332 -5.25 -4.95 6.05
CA PHE A 332 -3.91 -5.52 6.15
C PHE A 332 -3.88 -6.99 5.78
N ASP A 333 -2.86 -7.38 5.05
CA ASP A 333 -2.53 -8.81 4.86
C ASP A 333 -1.91 -9.37 6.14
N MET A 334 -2.17 -10.65 6.41
CA MET A 334 -1.64 -11.38 7.57
C MET A 334 -1.13 -12.73 7.08
N ARG A 335 0.14 -12.77 6.67
CA ARG A 335 0.74 -13.99 6.13
C ARG A 335 1.43 -14.78 7.21
N GLN A 336 1.25 -16.09 7.15
CA GLN A 336 1.90 -17.06 8.02
C GLN A 336 2.32 -18.27 7.17
N GLY A 337 3.22 -19.08 7.70
CA GLY A 337 3.62 -20.31 7.04
C GLY A 337 5.14 -20.45 6.90
N PRO A 338 5.63 -21.50 6.23
CA PRO A 338 7.05 -21.85 6.23
C PRO A 338 7.95 -20.87 5.45
N ALA A 339 7.35 -19.96 4.67
CA ALA A 339 8.11 -18.96 3.91
C ALA A 339 8.50 -17.73 4.74
N TYR A 340 7.86 -17.53 5.91
CA TYR A 340 7.95 -16.30 6.70
C TYR A 340 8.53 -16.54 8.08
N SER A 341 9.39 -15.63 8.53
CA SER A 341 9.93 -15.59 9.90
C SER A 341 9.12 -14.67 10.82
N TYR A 342 7.93 -14.24 10.41
CA TYR A 342 7.05 -13.36 11.18
C TYR A 342 6.53 -14.00 12.46
N SER A 343 6.29 -13.17 13.46
CA SER A 343 5.44 -13.54 14.59
C SER A 343 3.98 -13.72 14.14
N GLU A 344 3.25 -14.57 14.83
CA GLU A 344 1.80 -14.64 14.67
C GLU A 344 1.17 -13.28 14.99
N GLY A 345 0.30 -12.78 14.11
CA GLY A 345 -0.33 -11.48 14.26
C GLY A 345 0.43 -10.32 13.59
N THR A 346 1.56 -10.59 12.94
CA THR A 346 2.21 -9.60 12.06
C THR A 346 1.26 -9.16 10.96
N ILE A 347 1.10 -7.85 10.82
CA ILE A 347 0.33 -7.22 9.74
C ILE A 347 1.27 -6.62 8.71
N MET A 348 0.89 -6.69 7.45
CA MET A 348 1.73 -6.19 6.37
C MET A 348 0.90 -5.77 5.17
N HIS A 349 1.52 -5.08 4.22
CA HIS A 349 1.01 -4.95 2.87
C HIS A 349 2.16 -4.78 1.88
N GLU A 350 2.07 -5.50 0.77
CA GLU A 350 2.97 -5.34 -0.38
C GLU A 350 2.39 -4.37 -1.40
N GLY A 351 3.26 -3.72 -2.14
CA GLY A 351 2.90 -2.87 -3.28
C GLY A 351 3.48 -3.39 -4.58
N SER A 352 2.75 -3.25 -5.67
CA SER A 352 3.25 -3.49 -7.02
C SER A 352 4.54 -2.68 -7.24
N GLY A 353 5.52 -3.25 -7.95
CA GLY A 353 6.85 -2.64 -8.08
C GLY A 353 7.79 -2.97 -6.92
N ALA A 354 7.38 -3.88 -6.01
CA ALA A 354 8.18 -4.46 -4.93
C ALA A 354 8.52 -3.50 -3.78
N CYS A 355 7.53 -2.88 -3.22
CA CYS A 355 7.64 -2.31 -1.88
C CYS A 355 6.86 -3.16 -0.87
N SER A 356 7.25 -3.07 0.39
CA SER A 356 6.52 -3.67 1.50
C SER A 356 6.62 -2.81 2.75
N LEU A 357 5.57 -2.88 3.55
CA LEU A 357 5.52 -2.41 4.93
C LEU A 357 5.09 -3.59 5.81
N ASP A 358 5.95 -3.97 6.75
CA ASP A 358 5.73 -5.09 7.66
C ASP A 358 5.84 -4.63 9.09
N ILE A 359 4.86 -5.00 9.91
CA ILE A 359 4.67 -4.49 11.27
C ILE A 359 4.45 -5.70 12.20
N ASP A 360 5.49 -6.09 12.91
CA ASP A 360 5.43 -7.13 13.92
C ASP A 360 5.15 -6.49 15.29
N LEU A 361 3.88 -6.56 15.67
CA LEU A 361 3.41 -5.96 16.93
C LEU A 361 3.99 -6.65 18.17
N LYS A 362 4.34 -7.93 18.05
CA LYS A 362 4.85 -8.73 19.16
C LYS A 362 6.32 -8.44 19.45
N GLU A 363 7.12 -8.35 18.40
CA GLU A 363 8.55 -8.09 18.50
C GLU A 363 8.86 -6.58 18.47
N GLU A 364 7.87 -5.71 18.35
CA GLU A 364 8.03 -4.27 18.18
C GLU A 364 8.99 -3.93 17.02
N LEU A 365 8.94 -4.74 15.94
CA LEU A 365 9.76 -4.58 14.76
C LEU A 365 8.89 -4.07 13.59
N CYS A 366 9.32 -2.95 12.98
CA CYS A 366 8.73 -2.46 11.76
C CYS A 366 9.79 -2.32 10.69
N ALA A 367 9.51 -2.80 9.49
CA ALA A 367 10.40 -2.66 8.37
C ALA A 367 9.62 -2.21 7.12
N ALA A 368 10.19 -1.26 6.39
CA ALA A 368 9.74 -0.87 5.08
C ALA A 368 10.91 -1.00 4.11
N TRP A 369 10.65 -1.54 2.92
CA TRP A 369 11.65 -1.61 1.87
C TRP A 369 11.03 -1.41 0.49
N PHE A 370 11.87 -0.93 -0.42
CA PHE A 370 11.58 -0.77 -1.83
C PHE A 370 12.71 -1.41 -2.63
N VAL A 371 12.38 -2.45 -3.40
CA VAL A 371 13.30 -3.24 -4.21
C VAL A 371 12.74 -3.38 -5.63
N PRO A 372 12.78 -2.32 -6.45
CA PRO A 372 12.15 -2.29 -7.76
C PRO A 372 12.74 -3.36 -8.68
N PHE A 373 11.86 -4.22 -9.20
CA PHE A 373 12.23 -5.33 -10.06
C PHE A 373 12.74 -4.88 -11.43
N ASP A 374 13.68 -5.65 -12.00
CA ASP A 374 13.95 -5.64 -13.43
C ASP A 374 12.82 -6.40 -14.15
N GLU A 375 12.25 -5.84 -15.21
CA GLU A 375 11.14 -6.44 -15.97
C GLU A 375 11.48 -7.81 -16.57
N GLY A 376 12.76 -8.12 -16.75
CA GLY A 376 13.23 -9.43 -17.22
C GLY A 376 13.31 -10.50 -16.14
N ALA A 377 13.27 -10.15 -14.87
CA ALA A 377 13.15 -11.07 -13.76
C ALA A 377 11.67 -11.31 -13.49
N ASN A 378 11.19 -12.55 -13.54
CA ASN A 378 9.78 -12.92 -13.24
C ASN A 378 9.25 -12.15 -12.02
N GLY A 379 8.65 -10.97 -12.28
CA GLY A 379 8.51 -9.82 -11.40
C GLY A 379 7.97 -10.05 -9.99
N TRP A 380 7.04 -10.94 -9.77
CA TRP A 380 6.52 -11.33 -8.46
C TRP A 380 7.14 -12.65 -7.97
N SER A 381 8.36 -12.99 -8.43
CA SER A 381 9.04 -14.06 -7.77
C SER A 381 9.24 -13.67 -6.31
N ALA A 382 8.77 -14.50 -5.43
CA ALA A 382 8.85 -14.36 -3.99
C ALA A 382 10.30 -14.10 -3.49
N GLU A 383 11.30 -14.36 -4.32
CA GLU A 383 12.71 -14.36 -3.91
C GLU A 383 13.20 -13.00 -3.40
N PRO A 384 13.01 -11.85 -4.07
CA PRO A 384 13.50 -10.58 -3.53
C PRO A 384 12.77 -10.15 -2.25
N LEU A 385 11.45 -10.31 -2.19
CA LEU A 385 10.66 -9.86 -1.06
C LEU A 385 10.87 -10.73 0.17
N TYR A 386 10.71 -12.04 0.05
CA TYR A 386 10.78 -12.97 1.18
C TYR A 386 12.19 -13.13 1.74
N ASN A 387 13.20 -13.04 0.89
CA ASN A 387 14.59 -13.11 1.34
C ASN A 387 14.98 -11.87 2.15
N VAL A 388 14.56 -10.67 1.72
CA VAL A 388 14.77 -9.42 2.47
C VAL A 388 14.14 -9.54 3.85
N GLN A 389 12.89 -9.92 3.92
CA GLN A 389 12.12 -10.10 5.13
C GLN A 389 12.78 -11.07 6.12
N ASN A 390 13.09 -12.29 5.68
CA ASN A 390 13.68 -13.29 6.55
C ASN A 390 15.06 -12.87 7.09
N ILE A 391 15.85 -12.13 6.32
CA ILE A 391 17.11 -11.55 6.79
C ILE A 391 16.83 -10.54 7.91
N ILE A 392 15.85 -9.66 7.74
CA ILE A 392 15.52 -8.63 8.72
C ILE A 392 15.04 -9.28 10.03
N TRP A 393 14.10 -10.22 9.98
CA TRP A 393 13.56 -10.87 11.20
C TRP A 393 14.59 -11.75 11.90
N SER A 394 15.58 -12.27 11.18
CA SER A 394 16.67 -13.06 11.80
C SER A 394 17.64 -12.25 12.67
N GLY A 395 17.49 -10.93 12.73
CA GLY A 395 18.31 -10.06 13.59
C GLY A 395 17.79 -9.90 15.01
N LEU A 396 16.60 -10.37 15.33
CA LEU A 396 16.07 -10.34 16.70
C LEU A 396 16.86 -11.28 17.61
N ILE A 397 17.28 -10.77 18.80
CA ILE A 397 18.09 -11.49 19.81
C ILE A 397 17.25 -11.73 21.06
#